data_a71ddb209a32c8d0e88f8c543c710a8a
#
_entry.id   a71ddb209a32c8d0e88f8c543c710a8a
#
_cell.length_a   1.000
_cell.length_b   1.000
_cell.length_c   1.000
_cell.angle_alpha   90.00
_cell.angle_beta   90.00
_cell.angle_gamma   90.00
#
_symmetry.space_group_name_H-M   'P 1'
#
loop_
_entity.id
_entity.type
_entity.pdbx_description
1 polymer ?
#
loop_
_entity_poly.entity_id
_entity_poly.type
_entity_poly.pdbx_seq_one_letter_code
_entity_poly.pdbx_strand_id
1 'polypeptide(L)'
;MSSILITGASHGVGKAFAIACAQSGRFSRIILNSGSDKAALEDTARSILAAGDLFCAADTGDVGDLDYVESLRERFGPVDVLVNNAAVAGFGLLTDTSPEEWDRIMRVNVTGLYNTCHTYVPDMVSAGGGQILNVSSVWGLAGASCEVAYSASKGAVNAFTKALAKELAPSRIRVNAIALGIVDTRMNARLTDEEKAEIRDQIPAGYIASPEEAAQAMLRLLEMPEYFNGEIVRFDGSWI
;
A
#
# COMPACT_ATOMS: atom_id res chain seq x y z
N MET A 1 -21.85 -2.79 6.01
CA MET A 1 -20.94 -2.07 5.08
C MET A 1 -19.68 -1.79 5.87
N SER A 2 -18.52 -2.03 5.29
CA SER A 2 -17.24 -1.95 6.00
C SER A 2 -16.55 -0.59 5.81
N SER A 3 -15.61 -0.31 6.70
CA SER A 3 -14.74 0.88 6.69
C SER A 3 -13.32 0.52 6.28
N ILE A 4 -12.63 1.42 5.58
CA ILE A 4 -11.27 1.20 5.09
C ILE A 4 -10.39 2.43 5.30
N LEU A 5 -9.15 2.21 5.73
CA LEU A 5 -8.06 3.20 5.68
C LEU A 5 -7.07 2.82 4.59
N ILE A 6 -6.75 3.78 3.72
CA ILE A 6 -5.77 3.62 2.64
C ILE A 6 -4.68 4.67 2.81
N THR A 7 -3.45 4.23 3.08
CA THR A 7 -2.30 5.12 3.18
C THR A 7 -1.67 5.36 1.80
N GLY A 8 -1.08 6.54 1.56
CA GLY A 8 -0.49 6.89 0.27
C GLY A 8 -1.51 7.00 -0.88
N ALA A 9 -2.70 7.54 -0.60
CA ALA A 9 -3.84 7.55 -1.52
C ALA A 9 -3.92 8.78 -2.45
N SER A 10 -2.90 9.66 -2.47
CA SER A 10 -2.91 10.86 -3.31
C SER A 10 -2.64 10.61 -4.78
N HIS A 11 -1.91 9.56 -5.13
CA HIS A 11 -1.46 9.26 -6.50
C HIS A 11 -1.38 7.75 -6.78
N GLY A 12 -1.18 7.42 -8.05
CA GLY A 12 -0.81 6.08 -8.51
C GLY A 12 -1.76 4.99 -8.03
N VAL A 13 -1.17 3.87 -7.57
CA VAL A 13 -1.93 2.69 -7.14
C VAL A 13 -2.87 3.00 -5.99
N GLY A 14 -2.43 3.79 -4.98
CA GLY A 14 -3.27 4.14 -3.84
C GLY A 14 -4.51 4.95 -4.23
N LYS A 15 -4.37 5.93 -5.14
CA LYS A 15 -5.50 6.70 -5.70
C LYS A 15 -6.45 5.79 -6.48
N ALA A 16 -5.91 4.99 -7.41
CA ALA A 16 -6.72 4.08 -8.23
C ALA A 16 -7.47 3.05 -7.37
N PHE A 17 -6.81 2.53 -6.34
CA PHE A 17 -7.43 1.58 -5.42
C PHE A 17 -8.53 2.22 -4.57
N ALA A 18 -8.34 3.45 -4.08
CA ALA A 18 -9.36 4.17 -3.33
C ALA A 18 -10.63 4.41 -4.18
N ILE A 19 -10.46 4.77 -5.45
CA ILE A 19 -11.57 4.93 -6.41
C ILE A 19 -12.25 3.58 -6.68
N ALA A 20 -11.49 2.51 -6.89
CA ALA A 20 -12.04 1.17 -7.10
C ALA A 20 -12.83 0.68 -5.87
N CYS A 21 -12.37 0.98 -4.65
CA CYS A 21 -13.10 0.69 -3.42
C CYS A 21 -14.46 1.40 -3.37
N ALA A 22 -14.52 2.68 -3.74
CA ALA A 22 -15.77 3.43 -3.79
C ALA A 22 -16.74 2.83 -4.83
N GLN A 23 -16.26 2.53 -6.02
CA GLN A 23 -17.06 1.96 -7.11
C GLN A 23 -17.57 0.54 -6.80
N SER A 24 -16.88 -0.20 -5.95
CA SER A 24 -17.26 -1.57 -5.58
C SER A 24 -18.54 -1.66 -4.75
N GLY A 25 -18.97 -0.58 -4.10
CA GLY A 25 -20.11 -0.56 -3.18
C GLY A 25 -19.89 -1.33 -1.87
N ARG A 26 -18.67 -1.84 -1.62
CA ARG A 26 -18.35 -2.64 -0.41
C ARG A 26 -18.14 -1.79 0.83
N PHE A 27 -17.69 -0.56 0.65
CA PHE A 27 -17.28 0.33 1.72
C PHE A 27 -18.24 1.51 1.83
N SER A 28 -18.78 1.71 3.03
CA SER A 28 -19.57 2.90 3.35
C SER A 28 -18.71 4.04 3.91
N ARG A 29 -17.46 3.73 4.29
CA ARG A 29 -16.53 4.70 4.87
C ARG A 29 -15.12 4.46 4.37
N ILE A 30 -14.55 5.47 3.71
CA ILE A 30 -13.19 5.44 3.17
C ILE A 30 -12.40 6.58 3.82
N ILE A 31 -11.29 6.24 4.45
CA ILE A 31 -10.33 7.19 5.04
C ILE A 31 -9.07 7.15 4.19
N LEU A 32 -8.64 8.30 3.73
CA LEU A 32 -7.46 8.48 2.90
C LEU A 32 -6.37 9.21 3.65
N ASN A 33 -5.15 8.69 3.56
CA ASN A 33 -3.96 9.39 4.04
C ASN A 33 -2.97 9.63 2.91
N SER A 34 -2.22 10.72 3.00
CA SER A 34 -1.02 11.00 2.20
C SER A 34 0.01 11.72 3.06
N GLY A 35 1.31 11.51 2.77
CA GLY A 35 2.39 12.14 3.54
C GLY A 35 2.43 13.67 3.42
N SER A 36 2.21 14.23 2.23
CA SER A 36 2.43 15.67 1.98
C SER A 36 1.52 16.32 0.94
N ASP A 37 1.02 15.58 -0.04
CA ASP A 37 0.27 16.14 -1.17
C ASP A 37 -1.22 16.25 -0.84
N LYS A 38 -1.57 17.29 -0.07
CA LYS A 38 -2.95 17.54 0.36
C LYS A 38 -3.88 17.79 -0.82
N ALA A 39 -3.47 18.58 -1.80
CA ALA A 39 -4.32 18.94 -2.94
C ALA A 39 -4.70 17.70 -3.78
N ALA A 40 -3.73 16.83 -4.06
CA ALA A 40 -3.99 15.58 -4.79
C ALA A 40 -4.82 14.59 -3.96
N LEU A 41 -4.67 14.57 -2.64
CA LEU A 41 -5.49 13.74 -1.76
C LEU A 41 -6.94 14.20 -1.74
N GLU A 42 -7.18 15.51 -1.66
CA GLU A 42 -8.53 16.10 -1.75
C GLU A 42 -9.19 15.86 -3.11
N ASP A 43 -8.39 15.85 -4.21
CA ASP A 43 -8.89 15.47 -5.53
C ASP A 43 -9.34 14.01 -5.59
N THR A 44 -8.57 13.11 -4.95
CA THR A 44 -8.97 11.71 -4.79
C THR A 44 -10.28 11.60 -4.02
N ALA A 45 -10.42 12.33 -2.91
CA ALA A 45 -11.64 12.32 -2.11
C ALA A 45 -12.86 12.85 -2.89
N ARG A 46 -12.68 13.92 -3.68
CA ARG A 46 -13.75 14.42 -4.58
C ARG A 46 -14.19 13.37 -5.60
N SER A 47 -13.23 12.65 -6.18
CA SER A 47 -13.52 11.57 -7.14
C SER A 47 -14.32 10.44 -6.51
N ILE A 48 -14.02 10.10 -5.26
CA ILE A 48 -14.73 9.07 -4.48
C ILE A 48 -16.15 9.52 -4.18
N LEU A 49 -16.34 10.74 -3.69
CA LEU A 49 -17.67 11.28 -3.35
C LEU A 49 -18.58 11.43 -4.59
N ALA A 50 -17.99 11.63 -5.76
CA ALA A 50 -18.73 11.64 -7.02
C ALA A 50 -19.20 10.25 -7.47
N ALA A 51 -18.60 9.17 -6.93
CA ALA A 51 -18.94 7.80 -7.31
C ALA A 51 -20.11 7.20 -6.52
N GLY A 52 -20.54 7.78 -5.39
CA GLY A 52 -21.65 7.25 -4.61
C GLY A 52 -21.88 7.94 -3.26
N ASP A 53 -22.94 7.52 -2.59
CA ASP A 53 -23.29 7.99 -1.23
C ASP A 53 -22.49 7.21 -0.17
N LEU A 54 -21.30 7.69 0.13
CA LEU A 54 -20.42 7.11 1.15
C LEU A 54 -19.68 8.23 1.90
N PHE A 55 -19.21 7.92 3.11
CA PHE A 55 -18.34 8.82 3.85
C PHE A 55 -16.90 8.73 3.33
N CYS A 56 -16.31 9.86 2.97
CA CYS A 56 -14.89 9.94 2.62
C CYS A 56 -14.21 11.06 3.43
N ALA A 57 -13.14 10.71 4.13
CA ALA A 57 -12.26 11.66 4.80
C ALA A 57 -10.85 11.58 4.22
N ALA A 58 -10.20 12.73 4.11
CA ALA A 58 -8.83 12.85 3.63
C ALA A 58 -7.99 13.61 4.64
N ASP A 59 -6.85 13.04 5.04
CA ASP A 59 -5.96 13.65 6.00
C ASP A 59 -4.50 13.49 5.61
N THR A 60 -3.72 14.54 5.83
CA THR A 60 -2.32 14.60 5.41
C THR A 60 -1.40 14.55 6.63
N GLY A 61 -0.48 13.60 6.63
CA GLY A 61 0.55 13.43 7.65
C GLY A 61 1.39 12.19 7.42
N ASP A 62 2.52 12.14 8.09
CA ASP A 62 3.53 11.09 7.91
C ASP A 62 3.16 9.84 8.73
N VAL A 63 2.92 8.73 8.05
CA VAL A 63 2.68 7.43 8.72
C VAL A 63 3.88 6.94 9.54
N GLY A 64 5.08 7.44 9.24
CA GLY A 64 6.28 7.18 10.05
C GLY A 64 6.29 7.87 11.42
N ASP A 65 5.34 8.74 11.69
CA ASP A 65 5.09 9.38 12.97
C ASP A 65 3.93 8.69 13.68
N LEU A 66 4.22 8.07 14.83
CA LEU A 66 3.22 7.33 15.60
C LEU A 66 2.12 8.24 16.15
N ASP A 67 2.49 9.42 16.69
CA ASP A 67 1.53 10.38 17.27
C ASP A 67 0.52 10.83 16.20
N TYR A 68 1.00 11.01 14.96
CA TYR A 68 0.11 11.31 13.83
C TYR A 68 -0.87 10.14 13.55
N VAL A 69 -0.40 8.91 13.52
CA VAL A 69 -1.25 7.73 13.23
C VAL A 69 -2.28 7.53 14.34
N GLU A 70 -1.90 7.71 15.60
CA GLU A 70 -2.81 7.67 16.74
C GLU A 70 -3.88 8.77 16.64
N SER A 71 -3.47 10.01 16.33
CA SER A 71 -4.42 11.12 16.13
C SER A 71 -5.37 10.86 14.95
N LEU A 72 -4.91 10.20 13.88
CA LEU A 72 -5.75 9.80 12.76
C LEU A 72 -6.83 8.81 13.21
N ARG A 73 -6.45 7.82 14.01
CA ARG A 73 -7.37 6.84 14.59
C ARG A 73 -8.35 7.51 15.57
N GLU A 74 -7.91 8.43 16.40
CA GLU A 74 -8.80 9.17 17.33
C GLU A 74 -9.86 9.97 16.59
N ARG A 75 -9.48 10.66 15.51
CA ARG A 75 -10.40 11.51 14.72
C ARG A 75 -11.38 10.72 13.86
N PHE A 76 -10.94 9.62 13.29
CA PHE A 76 -11.76 8.87 12.34
C PHE A 76 -12.20 7.50 12.86
N GLY A 77 -11.79 7.09 14.06
CA GLY A 77 -12.18 5.83 14.67
C GLY A 77 -11.59 4.58 13.99
N PRO A 78 -12.00 3.39 14.46
CA PRO A 78 -11.50 2.10 13.96
C PRO A 78 -11.91 1.84 12.51
N VAL A 79 -11.19 0.90 11.86
CA VAL A 79 -11.50 0.44 10.50
C VAL A 79 -11.52 -1.09 10.42
N ASP A 80 -12.34 -1.62 9.51
CA ASP A 80 -12.43 -3.07 9.25
C ASP A 80 -11.31 -3.53 8.31
N VAL A 81 -10.81 -2.62 7.46
CA VAL A 81 -9.76 -2.89 6.48
C VAL A 81 -8.67 -1.82 6.56
N LEU A 82 -7.42 -2.26 6.69
CA LEU A 82 -6.23 -1.40 6.67
C LEU A 82 -5.40 -1.71 5.42
N VAL A 83 -5.11 -0.70 4.61
CA VAL A 83 -4.26 -0.85 3.42
C VAL A 83 -3.01 0.02 3.56
N ASN A 84 -1.89 -0.64 3.78
CA ASN A 84 -0.58 -0.05 3.89
C ASN A 84 0.06 0.07 2.51
N ASN A 85 -0.25 1.17 1.81
CA ASN A 85 0.26 1.47 0.48
C ASN A 85 1.29 2.61 0.48
N ALA A 86 1.32 3.47 1.50
CA ALA A 86 2.31 4.54 1.59
C ALA A 86 3.73 4.00 1.46
N ALA A 87 4.49 4.53 0.51
CA ALA A 87 5.87 4.16 0.29
C ALA A 87 6.63 5.25 -0.43
N VAL A 88 7.92 5.26 -0.21
CA VAL A 88 8.90 6.07 -0.94
C VAL A 88 10.00 5.16 -1.47
N ALA A 89 10.60 5.54 -2.60
CA ALA A 89 11.74 4.86 -3.19
C ALA A 89 12.94 5.80 -3.28
N GLY A 90 14.13 5.24 -3.36
CA GLY A 90 15.38 5.91 -3.70
C GLY A 90 16.09 5.13 -4.79
N PHE A 91 16.85 5.80 -5.62
CA PHE A 91 17.59 5.19 -6.71
C PHE A 91 19.05 5.68 -6.69
N GLY A 92 19.98 4.75 -6.64
CA GLY A 92 21.41 5.00 -6.61
C GLY A 92 22.20 3.80 -6.09
N LEU A 93 23.50 3.80 -6.25
CA LEU A 93 24.37 2.79 -5.67
C LEU A 93 24.28 2.84 -4.14
N LEU A 94 24.49 1.72 -3.48
CA LEU A 94 24.48 1.66 -2.01
C LEU A 94 25.48 2.65 -1.40
N THR A 95 26.65 2.82 -2.02
CA THR A 95 27.70 3.74 -1.57
C THR A 95 27.30 5.20 -1.68
N ASP A 96 26.33 5.53 -2.52
CA ASP A 96 25.85 6.89 -2.78
C ASP A 96 24.56 7.18 -2.00
N THR A 97 23.92 6.16 -1.42
CA THR A 97 22.75 6.31 -0.58
C THR A 97 23.17 6.88 0.78
N SER A 98 22.73 8.10 1.09
CA SER A 98 23.02 8.70 2.39
C SER A 98 22.28 8.00 3.53
N PRO A 99 22.78 8.07 4.79
CA PRO A 99 22.06 7.59 5.96
C PRO A 99 20.66 8.18 6.08
N GLU A 100 20.49 9.47 5.76
CA GLU A 100 19.21 10.17 5.84
C GLU A 100 18.21 9.63 4.80
N GLU A 101 18.68 9.29 3.60
CA GLU A 101 17.83 8.68 2.57
C GLU A 101 17.45 7.24 2.94
N TRP A 102 18.39 6.47 3.49
CA TRP A 102 18.11 5.16 4.06
C TRP A 102 17.04 5.26 5.16
N ASP A 103 17.24 6.14 6.13
CA ASP A 103 16.31 6.33 7.26
C ASP A 103 14.94 6.80 6.78
N ARG A 104 14.88 7.68 5.79
CA ARG A 104 13.61 8.13 5.19
C ARG A 104 12.84 6.96 4.57
N ILE A 105 13.51 6.08 3.82
CA ILE A 105 12.89 4.92 3.19
C ILE A 105 12.40 3.94 4.25
N MET A 106 13.22 3.61 5.23
CA MET A 106 12.84 2.69 6.31
C MET A 106 11.72 3.27 7.18
N ARG A 107 11.77 4.55 7.49
CA ARG A 107 10.75 5.23 8.28
C ARG A 107 9.38 5.18 7.62
N VAL A 108 9.27 5.53 6.35
CA VAL A 108 7.97 5.52 5.66
C VAL A 108 7.51 4.10 5.37
N ASN A 109 8.38 3.25 4.79
CA ASN A 109 7.97 1.94 4.26
C ASN A 109 7.84 0.86 5.33
N VAL A 110 8.59 0.96 6.45
CA VAL A 110 8.63 -0.08 7.49
C VAL A 110 8.06 0.44 8.81
N THR A 111 8.57 1.57 9.33
CA THR A 111 8.04 2.13 10.58
C THR A 111 6.59 2.58 10.40
N GLY A 112 6.24 3.17 9.24
CA GLY A 112 4.85 3.54 8.92
C GLY A 112 3.90 2.33 8.88
N LEU A 113 4.35 1.20 8.32
CA LEU A 113 3.61 -0.06 8.37
C LEU A 113 3.41 -0.54 9.81
N TYR A 114 4.46 -0.50 10.63
CA TYR A 114 4.39 -0.84 12.05
C TYR A 114 3.39 0.07 12.76
N ASN A 115 3.52 1.39 12.64
CA ASN A 115 2.67 2.36 13.33
C ASN A 115 1.18 2.14 13.01
N THR A 116 0.82 1.98 11.74
CA THR A 116 -0.56 1.75 11.33
C THR A 116 -1.10 0.43 11.89
N CYS A 117 -0.34 -0.65 11.80
CA CYS A 117 -0.76 -1.93 12.36
C CYS A 117 -0.85 -1.87 13.90
N HIS A 118 0.15 -1.26 14.58
CA HIS A 118 0.16 -1.11 16.04
C HIS A 118 -1.08 -0.37 16.55
N THR A 119 -1.49 0.68 15.84
CA THR A 119 -2.63 1.53 16.24
C THR A 119 -3.98 0.87 15.94
N TYR A 120 -4.15 0.19 14.80
CA TYR A 120 -5.46 -0.30 14.36
C TYR A 120 -5.75 -1.77 14.70
N VAL A 121 -4.72 -2.61 14.88
CA VAL A 121 -4.90 -4.04 15.22
C VAL A 121 -5.66 -4.25 16.52
N PRO A 122 -5.44 -3.49 17.62
CA PRO A 122 -6.22 -3.67 18.84
C PRO A 122 -7.73 -3.53 18.65
N ASP A 123 -8.16 -2.61 17.79
CA ASP A 123 -9.58 -2.43 17.46
C ASP A 123 -10.13 -3.62 16.67
N MET A 124 -9.37 -4.12 15.68
CA MET A 124 -9.74 -5.30 14.90
C MET A 124 -9.86 -6.55 15.78
N VAL A 125 -8.94 -6.73 16.74
CA VAL A 125 -9.02 -7.82 17.72
C VAL A 125 -10.28 -7.68 18.58
N SER A 126 -10.57 -6.48 19.05
CA SER A 126 -11.78 -6.20 19.87
C SER A 126 -13.06 -6.40 19.07
N ALA A 127 -13.06 -6.13 17.77
CA ALA A 127 -14.17 -6.35 16.86
C ALA A 127 -14.34 -7.84 16.45
N GLY A 128 -13.33 -8.68 16.73
CA GLY A 128 -13.35 -10.11 16.41
C GLY A 128 -13.05 -10.41 14.93
N GLY A 129 -12.36 -9.54 14.23
CA GLY A 129 -11.94 -9.75 12.84
C GLY A 129 -11.48 -8.47 12.15
N GLY A 130 -10.84 -8.63 10.99
CA GLY A 130 -10.35 -7.52 10.18
C GLY A 130 -9.52 -7.99 8.99
N GLN A 131 -9.09 -7.05 8.16
CA GLN A 131 -8.23 -7.33 7.02
C GLN A 131 -7.10 -6.29 6.92
N ILE A 132 -5.90 -6.77 6.67
CA ILE A 132 -4.73 -5.94 6.40
C ILE A 132 -4.16 -6.34 5.04
N LEU A 133 -4.04 -5.38 4.14
CA LEU A 133 -3.38 -5.54 2.84
C LEU A 133 -2.17 -4.63 2.77
N ASN A 134 -0.99 -5.24 2.65
CA ASN A 134 0.27 -4.53 2.52
C ASN A 134 0.69 -4.46 1.05
N VAL A 135 1.12 -3.28 0.59
CA VAL A 135 1.65 -3.12 -0.76
C VAL A 135 3.17 -3.26 -0.71
N SER A 136 3.63 -4.39 -1.24
CA SER A 136 5.04 -4.74 -1.38
C SER A 136 5.52 -4.48 -2.81
N SER A 137 6.65 -5.04 -3.19
CA SER A 137 7.25 -4.98 -4.50
C SER A 137 7.91 -6.32 -4.83
N VAL A 138 8.03 -6.63 -6.11
CA VAL A 138 8.88 -7.73 -6.59
C VAL A 138 10.34 -7.55 -6.14
N TRP A 139 10.79 -6.31 -5.93
CA TRP A 139 12.11 -6.04 -5.38
C TRP A 139 12.26 -6.46 -3.91
N GLY A 140 11.17 -6.61 -3.18
CA GLY A 140 11.17 -7.26 -1.86
C GLY A 140 11.29 -8.78 -1.92
N LEU A 141 11.18 -9.40 -3.10
CA LEU A 141 11.34 -10.83 -3.35
C LEU A 141 12.72 -11.15 -3.95
N ALA A 142 13.10 -10.43 -5.01
CA ALA A 142 14.32 -10.68 -5.78
C ALA A 142 15.47 -9.71 -5.46
N GLY A 143 15.16 -8.51 -4.95
CA GLY A 143 16.12 -7.41 -4.87
C GLY A 143 16.35 -6.73 -6.22
N ALA A 144 16.84 -5.48 -6.19
CA ALA A 144 17.20 -4.75 -7.39
C ALA A 144 18.51 -3.98 -7.19
N SER A 145 19.34 -3.96 -8.24
CA SER A 145 20.50 -3.08 -8.29
C SER A 145 20.05 -1.62 -8.27
N CYS A 146 20.84 -0.77 -7.62
CA CYS A 146 20.53 0.65 -7.40
C CYS A 146 19.28 0.96 -6.56
N GLU A 147 18.63 -0.05 -5.99
CA GLU A 147 17.44 0.08 -5.12
C GLU A 147 17.58 -0.73 -3.83
N VAL A 148 18.79 -0.81 -3.26
CA VAL A 148 19.08 -1.68 -2.11
C VAL A 148 18.22 -1.33 -0.89
N ALA A 149 18.12 -0.04 -0.54
CA ALA A 149 17.30 0.42 0.59
C ALA A 149 15.80 0.12 0.38
N TYR A 150 15.29 0.38 -0.82
CA TYR A 150 13.91 0.07 -1.18
C TYR A 150 13.64 -1.43 -1.14
N SER A 151 14.50 -2.24 -1.75
CA SER A 151 14.41 -3.70 -1.73
C SER A 151 14.41 -4.26 -0.29
N ALA A 152 15.31 -3.77 0.55
CA ALA A 152 15.37 -4.14 1.97
C ALA A 152 14.07 -3.79 2.69
N SER A 153 13.52 -2.58 2.46
CA SER A 153 12.25 -2.17 3.07
C SER A 153 11.07 -3.05 2.64
N LYS A 154 11.01 -3.43 1.35
CA LYS A 154 9.93 -4.29 0.83
C LYS A 154 10.11 -5.76 1.23
N GLY A 155 11.34 -6.21 1.42
CA GLY A 155 11.64 -7.49 2.07
C GLY A 155 11.15 -7.52 3.53
N ALA A 156 11.32 -6.42 4.27
CA ALA A 156 10.79 -6.27 5.62
C ALA A 156 9.24 -6.31 5.62
N VAL A 157 8.56 -5.65 4.68
CA VAL A 157 7.10 -5.74 4.51
C VAL A 157 6.64 -7.18 4.31
N ASN A 158 7.35 -7.97 3.48
CA ASN A 158 7.03 -9.37 3.23
C ASN A 158 7.17 -10.23 4.49
N ALA A 159 8.26 -10.08 5.24
CA ALA A 159 8.48 -10.80 6.50
C ALA A 159 7.45 -10.39 7.57
N PHE A 160 7.19 -9.09 7.71
CA PHE A 160 6.18 -8.54 8.61
C PHE A 160 4.79 -9.12 8.32
N THR A 161 4.37 -9.15 7.05
CA THR A 161 3.09 -9.71 6.62
C THR A 161 2.93 -11.17 7.08
N LYS A 162 3.94 -12.01 6.83
CA LYS A 162 3.91 -13.43 7.19
C LYS A 162 3.87 -13.65 8.71
N ALA A 163 4.63 -12.86 9.46
CA ALA A 163 4.68 -12.96 10.91
C ALA A 163 3.35 -12.52 11.53
N LEU A 164 2.85 -11.34 11.14
CA LEU A 164 1.61 -10.77 11.66
C LEU A 164 0.39 -11.63 11.31
N ALA A 165 0.35 -12.24 10.12
CA ALA A 165 -0.70 -13.17 9.72
C ALA A 165 -0.82 -14.36 10.68
N LYS A 166 0.31 -14.94 11.11
CA LYS A 166 0.31 -16.06 12.08
C LYS A 166 -0.15 -15.61 13.46
N GLU A 167 0.26 -14.43 13.89
CA GLU A 167 -0.08 -13.87 15.19
C GLU A 167 -1.57 -13.55 15.28
N LEU A 168 -2.17 -13.01 14.21
CA LEU A 168 -3.53 -12.51 14.20
C LEU A 168 -4.58 -13.50 13.69
N ALA A 169 -4.16 -14.65 13.14
CA ALA A 169 -5.09 -15.68 12.64
C ALA A 169 -6.10 -16.14 13.71
N PRO A 170 -5.72 -16.35 15.01
CA PRO A 170 -6.70 -16.72 16.05
C PRO A 170 -7.77 -15.65 16.28
N SER A 171 -7.47 -14.38 15.97
CA SER A 171 -8.41 -13.25 16.07
C SER A 171 -9.22 -13.00 14.80
N ARG A 172 -9.16 -13.92 13.80
CA ARG A 172 -9.83 -13.80 12.50
C ARG A 172 -9.43 -12.54 11.71
N ILE A 173 -8.20 -12.09 11.87
CA ILE A 173 -7.63 -11.00 11.11
C ILE A 173 -6.72 -11.59 10.03
N ARG A 174 -7.01 -11.26 8.77
CA ARG A 174 -6.21 -11.69 7.63
C ARG A 174 -5.17 -10.63 7.29
N VAL A 175 -3.95 -11.06 7.07
CA VAL A 175 -2.85 -10.18 6.66
C VAL A 175 -2.20 -10.77 5.42
N ASN A 176 -2.31 -10.07 4.29
CA ASN A 176 -1.69 -10.47 3.04
C ASN A 176 -0.94 -9.30 2.41
N ALA A 177 -0.09 -9.57 1.46
CA ALA A 177 0.56 -8.54 0.67
C ALA A 177 0.42 -8.79 -0.83
N ILE A 178 0.43 -7.70 -1.60
CA ILE A 178 0.63 -7.73 -3.04
C ILE A 178 2.04 -7.22 -3.34
N ALA A 179 2.84 -8.02 -4.03
CA ALA A 179 4.16 -7.65 -4.53
C ALA A 179 4.02 -7.17 -5.97
N LEU A 180 3.98 -5.86 -6.15
CA LEU A 180 3.83 -5.25 -7.46
C LEU A 180 5.16 -5.27 -8.24
N GLY A 181 5.08 -5.60 -9.51
CA GLY A 181 6.10 -5.28 -10.50
C GLY A 181 6.10 -3.79 -10.82
N ILE A 182 6.56 -3.43 -12.01
CA ILE A 182 6.47 -2.05 -12.46
C ILE A 182 5.01 -1.70 -12.81
N VAL A 183 4.56 -0.54 -12.28
CA VAL A 183 3.24 0.04 -12.57
C VAL A 183 3.46 1.46 -13.09
N ASP A 184 2.74 1.90 -14.11
CA ASP A 184 2.88 3.22 -14.70
C ASP A 184 2.37 4.32 -13.77
N THR A 185 3.24 4.76 -12.88
CA THR A 185 2.95 5.75 -11.85
C THR A 185 4.01 6.84 -11.80
N ARG A 186 3.71 7.92 -11.07
CA ARG A 186 4.67 9.03 -10.82
C ARG A 186 5.97 8.55 -10.13
N MET A 187 5.95 7.42 -9.40
CA MET A 187 7.16 6.83 -8.81
C MET A 187 8.18 6.44 -9.88
N ASN A 188 7.72 6.06 -11.08
CA ASN A 188 8.52 5.67 -12.23
C ASN A 188 8.68 6.79 -13.27
N ALA A 189 8.31 8.05 -12.94
CA ALA A 189 8.36 9.18 -13.86
C ALA A 189 9.81 9.60 -14.27
N ARG A 190 10.82 9.07 -13.56
CA ARG A 190 12.24 9.24 -13.93
C ARG A 190 12.66 8.44 -15.16
N LEU A 191 11.90 7.42 -15.51
CA LEU A 191 12.21 6.55 -16.66
C LEU A 191 11.86 7.25 -17.97
N THR A 192 12.78 7.23 -18.92
CA THR A 192 12.53 7.68 -20.29
C THR A 192 11.61 6.69 -21.02
N ASP A 193 11.09 7.10 -22.17
CA ASP A 193 10.25 6.20 -22.99
C ASP A 193 11.05 5.01 -23.51
N GLU A 194 12.35 5.18 -23.79
CA GLU A 194 13.26 4.12 -24.20
C GLU A 194 13.47 3.12 -23.05
N GLU A 195 13.76 3.58 -21.83
CA GLU A 195 13.91 2.72 -20.66
C GLU A 195 12.61 1.96 -20.35
N LYS A 196 11.44 2.62 -20.49
CA LYS A 196 10.15 1.96 -20.36
C LYS A 196 9.92 0.90 -21.45
N ALA A 197 10.40 1.12 -22.67
CA ALA A 197 10.33 0.13 -23.74
C ALA A 197 11.22 -1.09 -23.44
N GLU A 198 12.45 -0.87 -22.98
CA GLU A 198 13.36 -1.97 -22.58
C GLU A 198 12.80 -2.80 -21.44
N ILE A 199 12.15 -2.16 -20.44
CA ILE A 199 11.50 -2.87 -19.35
C ILE A 199 10.30 -3.67 -19.87
N ARG A 200 9.48 -3.12 -20.77
CA ARG A 200 8.36 -3.86 -21.40
C ARG A 200 8.82 -5.13 -22.11
N ASP A 201 9.95 -5.04 -22.81
CA ASP A 201 10.51 -6.20 -23.53
C ASP A 201 11.01 -7.30 -22.57
N GLN A 202 11.34 -6.95 -21.33
CA GLN A 202 11.73 -7.91 -20.28
C GLN A 202 10.53 -8.54 -19.59
N ILE A 203 9.34 -7.94 -19.66
CA ILE A 203 8.13 -8.44 -19.02
C ILE A 203 7.46 -9.43 -19.98
N PRO A 204 7.31 -10.73 -19.64
CA PRO A 204 6.66 -11.70 -20.53
C PRO A 204 5.24 -11.34 -20.96
N ALA A 205 4.49 -10.60 -20.12
CA ALA A 205 3.18 -10.08 -20.49
C ALA A 205 3.23 -9.00 -21.58
N GLY A 206 4.40 -8.39 -21.86
CA GLY A 206 4.63 -7.44 -22.94
C GLY A 206 4.15 -6.01 -22.66
N TYR A 207 3.79 -5.67 -21.43
CA TYR A 207 3.37 -4.32 -21.07
C TYR A 207 3.65 -3.97 -19.62
N ILE A 208 3.62 -2.67 -19.30
CA ILE A 208 3.67 -2.14 -17.94
C ILE A 208 2.23 -1.98 -17.45
N ALA A 209 1.91 -2.56 -16.29
CA ALA A 209 0.57 -2.52 -15.73
C ALA A 209 0.12 -1.09 -15.40
N SER A 210 -1.17 -0.79 -15.56
CA SER A 210 -1.78 0.45 -15.11
C SER A 210 -2.04 0.44 -13.60
N PRO A 211 -2.16 1.61 -12.95
CA PRO A 211 -2.62 1.70 -11.57
C PRO A 211 -3.99 1.06 -11.35
N GLU A 212 -4.88 1.13 -12.33
CA GLU A 212 -6.23 0.57 -12.30
C GLU A 212 -6.20 -0.97 -12.29
N GLU A 213 -5.32 -1.60 -13.08
CA GLU A 213 -5.14 -3.06 -13.05
C GLU A 213 -4.60 -3.53 -11.72
N ALA A 214 -3.60 -2.83 -11.16
CA ALA A 214 -3.10 -3.12 -9.81
C ALA A 214 -4.20 -2.96 -8.75
N ALA A 215 -5.00 -1.90 -8.84
CA ALA A 215 -6.13 -1.65 -7.95
C ALA A 215 -7.19 -2.76 -8.00
N GLN A 216 -7.52 -3.25 -9.19
CA GLN A 216 -8.45 -4.38 -9.34
C GLN A 216 -7.89 -5.67 -8.72
N ALA A 217 -6.59 -5.95 -8.90
CA ALA A 217 -5.94 -7.08 -8.25
C ALA A 217 -5.98 -6.98 -6.72
N MET A 218 -5.71 -5.79 -6.16
CA MET A 218 -5.82 -5.53 -4.73
C MET A 218 -7.25 -5.75 -4.21
N LEU A 219 -8.26 -5.29 -4.96
CA LEU A 219 -9.66 -5.47 -4.57
C LEU A 219 -10.03 -6.95 -4.52
N ARG A 220 -9.58 -7.75 -5.50
CA ARG A 220 -9.77 -9.21 -5.53
C ARG A 220 -9.09 -9.91 -4.35
N LEU A 221 -7.93 -9.45 -3.91
CA LEU A 221 -7.27 -10.00 -2.73
C LEU A 221 -8.07 -9.78 -1.44
N LEU A 222 -8.78 -8.67 -1.32
CA LEU A 222 -9.71 -8.45 -0.20
C LEU A 222 -10.95 -9.36 -0.25
N GLU A 223 -11.27 -9.94 -1.42
CA GLU A 223 -12.41 -10.86 -1.61
C GLU A 223 -12.05 -12.32 -1.36
N MET A 224 -10.76 -12.64 -1.22
CA MET A 224 -10.32 -14.02 -0.97
C MET A 224 -10.93 -14.56 0.34
N PRO A 225 -11.15 -15.88 0.44
CA PRO A 225 -11.73 -16.50 1.63
C PRO A 225 -10.81 -16.38 2.85
N GLU A 226 -11.36 -16.56 4.07
CA GLU A 226 -10.62 -16.39 5.33
C GLU A 226 -9.36 -17.26 5.44
N TYR A 227 -9.35 -18.42 4.84
CA TYR A 227 -8.21 -19.34 4.85
C TYR A 227 -7.00 -18.82 4.03
N PHE A 228 -7.22 -17.81 3.17
CA PHE A 228 -6.17 -17.15 2.42
C PHE A 228 -5.51 -16.08 3.29
N ASN A 229 -4.41 -16.43 3.95
CA ASN A 229 -3.75 -15.60 4.96
C ASN A 229 -2.22 -15.82 4.98
N GLY A 230 -1.46 -14.74 5.10
CA GLY A 230 0.00 -14.76 5.14
C GLY A 230 0.67 -14.82 3.78
N GLU A 231 -0.08 -14.59 2.70
CA GLU A 231 0.41 -14.70 1.33
C GLU A 231 1.04 -13.39 0.83
N ILE A 232 2.07 -13.56 0.01
CA ILE A 232 2.68 -12.48 -0.77
C ILE A 232 2.37 -12.77 -2.24
N VAL A 233 1.33 -12.14 -2.74
CA VAL A 233 0.84 -12.38 -4.10
C VAL A 233 1.59 -11.50 -5.09
N ARG A 234 2.25 -12.12 -6.05
CA ARG A 234 3.00 -11.41 -7.08
C ARG A 234 2.07 -10.92 -8.19
N PHE A 235 2.25 -9.66 -8.60
CA PHE A 235 1.53 -9.01 -9.70
C PHE A 235 2.55 -8.27 -10.57
N ASP A 236 3.14 -8.96 -11.53
CA ASP A 236 4.32 -8.48 -12.27
C ASP A 236 4.38 -8.90 -13.75
N GLY A 237 3.34 -9.50 -14.30
CA GLY A 237 3.37 -9.99 -15.68
C GLY A 237 4.39 -11.12 -15.92
N SER A 238 4.76 -11.86 -14.86
CA SER A 238 5.79 -12.91 -14.87
C SER A 238 7.22 -12.38 -15.06
N TRP A 239 7.51 -11.14 -14.64
CA TRP A 239 8.79 -10.47 -14.84
C TRP A 239 9.93 -11.12 -14.03
N ILE A 240 9.69 -11.58 -12.78
CA ILE A 240 10.71 -12.25 -11.95
C ILE A 240 10.28 -13.66 -11.55
#